data_4e6b97bd3c24d7c1db3f8646e5d797a5
#
_entry.id   4e6b97bd3c24d7c1db3f8646e5d797a5
#
_cell.length_a   1.000
_cell.length_b   1.000
_cell.length_c   1.000
_cell.angle_alpha   90.00
_cell.angle_beta   90.00
_cell.angle_gamma   90.00
#
_symmetry.space_group_name_H-M   'P 1'
#
loop_
_entity.id
_entity.type
_entity.pdbx_description
1 polymer ?
#
loop_
_entity_poly.entity_id
_entity_poly.type
_entity_poly.pdbx_seq_one_letter_code
_entity_poly.pdbx_strand_id
1 'polypeptide(L)'
;KEDLIIQLKDVNTEFLNGLIIRTIPNLENKKSRDYMKVSPACFSIDAMEYIVSLGVVHLLVDTPSVDRLLDDGHLSAHNVFWETKGKKFNPNTQNKTITEMIFAPSSLEDGTYLLNLQIPAFVSDAAPSRPIIYKINEL
;
A
#
# COMPACT_ATOMS: atom_id res chain seq x y z
N LYS A 1 -10.54 5.40 7.52
CA LYS A 1 -9.79 5.13 8.78
C LYS A 1 -10.52 4.10 9.63
N GLU A 2 -11.79 4.28 9.92
CA GLU A 2 -12.57 3.38 10.78
C GLU A 2 -12.50 1.92 10.29
N ASP A 3 -12.66 1.69 8.99
CA ASP A 3 -12.57 0.35 8.39
C ASP A 3 -11.21 -0.30 8.65
N LEU A 4 -10.11 0.46 8.51
CA LEU A 4 -8.77 -0.03 8.81
C LEU A 4 -8.59 -0.38 10.29
N ILE A 5 -9.11 0.45 11.19
CA ILE A 5 -9.06 0.18 12.63
C ILE A 5 -9.80 -1.13 12.96
N ILE A 6 -10.98 -1.33 12.37
CA ILE A 6 -11.77 -2.55 12.58
C ILE A 6 -11.05 -3.79 12.06
N GLN A 7 -10.47 -3.70 10.84
CA GLN A 7 -9.80 -4.84 10.21
C GLN A 7 -8.45 -5.19 10.86
N LEU A 8 -7.76 -4.22 11.43
CA LEU A 8 -6.41 -4.40 11.98
C LEU A 8 -6.37 -4.50 13.52
N LYS A 9 -7.52 -4.44 14.20
CA LYS A 9 -7.60 -4.38 15.68
C LYS A 9 -6.93 -5.57 16.39
N ASP A 10 -6.99 -6.75 15.79
CA ASP A 10 -6.49 -8.00 16.37
C ASP A 10 -5.17 -8.47 15.71
N VAL A 11 -4.59 -7.66 14.84
CA VAL A 11 -3.34 -8.00 14.14
C VAL A 11 -2.15 -7.67 15.02
N ASN A 12 -1.22 -8.63 15.16
CA ASN A 12 0.04 -8.38 15.86
C ASN A 12 0.89 -7.37 15.06
N THR A 13 1.20 -6.23 15.67
CA THR A 13 1.95 -5.13 15.04
C THR A 13 3.35 -5.52 14.61
N GLU A 14 3.96 -6.55 15.22
CA GLU A 14 5.28 -7.07 14.80
C GLU A 14 5.28 -7.58 13.35
N PHE A 15 4.12 -7.99 12.83
CA PHE A 15 3.96 -8.48 11.44
C PHE A 15 3.52 -7.37 10.46
N LEU A 16 3.35 -6.13 10.92
CA LEU A 16 2.87 -5.03 10.07
C LEU A 16 3.99 -4.27 9.34
N ASN A 17 5.22 -4.73 9.37
CA ASN A 17 6.28 -4.16 8.52
C ASN A 17 5.89 -4.13 7.03
N GLY A 18 5.18 -5.15 6.56
CA GLY A 18 4.52 -5.18 5.25
C GLY A 18 3.01 -5.25 5.42
N LEU A 19 2.28 -4.27 4.89
CA LEU A 19 0.82 -4.24 4.90
C LEU A 19 0.27 -4.28 3.48
N ILE A 20 -0.53 -5.32 3.18
CA ILE A 20 -1.21 -5.45 1.89
C ILE A 20 -2.68 -5.09 2.11
N ILE A 21 -3.17 -4.13 1.36
CA ILE A 21 -4.57 -3.69 1.40
C ILE A 21 -5.25 -3.98 0.07
N ARG A 22 -6.33 -4.73 0.14
CA ARG A 22 -7.22 -5.05 -0.97
C ARG A 22 -8.54 -4.32 -0.80
N THR A 23 -8.92 -3.48 -1.77
CA THR A 23 -10.20 -2.75 -1.71
C THR A 23 -11.36 -3.62 -2.20
N ILE A 24 -12.56 -3.38 -1.66
CA ILE A 24 -13.79 -4.10 -2.00
C ILE A 24 -14.73 -3.16 -2.77
N PRO A 25 -15.44 -3.65 -3.80
CA PRO A 25 -15.47 -5.02 -4.32
C PRO A 25 -14.21 -5.37 -5.12
N ASN A 26 -13.69 -6.58 -4.89
CA ASN A 26 -12.49 -7.08 -5.55
C ASN A 26 -12.81 -7.87 -6.82
N LEU A 27 -13.19 -7.19 -7.86
CA LEU A 27 -13.56 -7.78 -9.14
C LEU A 27 -12.32 -8.02 -10.02
N GLU A 28 -12.32 -9.11 -10.79
CA GLU A 28 -11.24 -9.45 -11.74
C GLU A 28 -10.95 -8.34 -12.76
N ASN A 29 -11.94 -7.52 -13.09
CA ASN A 29 -11.78 -6.41 -14.02
C ASN A 29 -10.85 -5.30 -13.50
N LYS A 30 -10.44 -5.30 -12.22
CA LYS A 30 -9.40 -4.40 -11.70
C LYS A 30 -8.10 -4.51 -12.49
N LYS A 31 -7.77 -5.71 -12.99
CA LYS A 31 -6.55 -5.98 -13.77
C LYS A 31 -6.48 -5.22 -15.10
N SER A 32 -7.63 -4.78 -15.62
CA SER A 32 -7.75 -4.11 -16.92
C SER A 32 -8.61 -2.87 -16.88
N ARG A 33 -8.91 -2.36 -15.69
CA ARG A 33 -9.80 -1.21 -15.53
C ARG A 33 -9.11 0.07 -16.00
N ASP A 34 -9.86 0.85 -16.80
CA ASP A 34 -9.43 2.20 -17.16
C ASP A 34 -9.83 3.19 -16.05
N TYR A 35 -8.89 3.49 -15.18
CA TYR A 35 -9.10 4.40 -14.05
C TYR A 35 -9.23 5.88 -14.45
N MET A 36 -8.95 6.23 -15.71
CA MET A 36 -9.26 7.57 -16.23
C MET A 36 -10.76 7.77 -16.44
N LYS A 37 -11.50 6.64 -16.64
CA LYS A 37 -12.98 6.67 -16.83
C LYS A 37 -13.73 6.43 -15.52
N VAL A 38 -13.12 5.72 -14.59
CA VAL A 38 -13.75 5.35 -13.31
C VAL A 38 -12.81 5.76 -12.20
N SER A 39 -13.18 6.81 -11.45
CA SER A 39 -12.36 7.30 -10.34
C SER A 39 -12.09 6.19 -9.32
N PRO A 40 -10.84 5.89 -9.02
CA PRO A 40 -10.48 4.88 -8.02
C PRO A 40 -10.73 5.37 -6.59
N ALA A 41 -10.76 4.44 -5.64
CA ALA A 41 -10.61 4.76 -4.24
C ALA A 41 -9.20 5.32 -3.97
N CYS A 42 -9.07 6.14 -2.95
CA CYS A 42 -7.81 6.66 -2.44
C CYS A 42 -7.84 6.67 -0.91
N PHE A 43 -6.69 6.87 -0.29
CA PHE A 43 -6.59 6.94 1.17
C PHE A 43 -6.87 8.38 1.65
N SER A 44 -7.63 8.51 2.75
CA SER A 44 -7.71 9.77 3.46
C SER A 44 -6.42 10.01 4.26
N ILE A 45 -6.11 11.26 4.55
CA ILE A 45 -4.90 11.62 5.29
C ILE A 45 -4.87 10.93 6.65
N ASP A 46 -5.98 10.96 7.39
CA ASP A 46 -6.11 10.31 8.69
C ASP A 46 -6.02 8.76 8.63
N ALA A 47 -6.38 8.15 7.50
CA ALA A 47 -6.15 6.73 7.27
C ALA A 47 -4.66 6.43 7.05
N MET A 48 -3.96 7.29 6.29
CA MET A 48 -2.53 7.14 6.07
C MET A 48 -1.72 7.41 7.35
N GLU A 49 -2.09 8.42 8.15
CA GLU A 49 -1.50 8.67 9.47
C GLU A 49 -1.66 7.46 10.39
N TYR A 50 -2.81 6.80 10.35
CA TYR A 50 -3.04 5.57 11.12
C TYR A 50 -2.10 4.44 10.65
N ILE A 51 -1.94 4.22 9.34
CA ILE A 51 -1.01 3.23 8.78
C ILE A 51 0.44 3.52 9.23
N VAL A 52 0.85 4.78 9.19
CA VAL A 52 2.18 5.20 9.67
C VAL A 52 2.34 4.91 11.17
N SER A 53 1.32 5.19 11.97
CA SER A 53 1.34 4.93 13.43
C SER A 53 1.49 3.45 13.81
N LEU A 54 1.12 2.53 12.90
CA LEU A 54 1.29 1.09 13.06
C LEU A 54 2.72 0.62 12.74
N GLY A 55 3.62 1.51 12.30
CA GLY A 55 4.99 1.17 11.96
C GLY A 55 5.17 0.50 10.59
N VAL A 56 4.22 0.63 9.68
CA VAL A 56 4.29 0.05 8.34
C VAL A 56 5.47 0.64 7.56
N VAL A 57 6.31 -0.24 7.03
CA VAL A 57 7.47 0.10 6.18
C VAL A 57 7.16 -0.15 4.71
N HIS A 58 6.47 -1.23 4.38
CA HIS A 58 6.11 -1.60 3.01
C HIS A 58 4.59 -1.64 2.86
N LEU A 59 4.00 -0.65 2.21
CA LEU A 59 2.58 -0.59 1.92
C LEU A 59 2.32 -1.06 0.49
N LEU A 60 1.42 -2.05 0.32
CA LEU A 60 1.01 -2.56 -0.99
C LEU A 60 -0.50 -2.39 -1.14
N VAL A 61 -0.93 -1.77 -2.24
CA VAL A 61 -2.34 -1.44 -2.47
C VAL A 61 -2.79 -1.79 -3.89
N ASP A 62 -4.04 -2.16 -4.04
CA ASP A 62 -4.63 -2.51 -5.34
C ASP A 62 -5.24 -1.30 -6.07
N THR A 63 -5.06 -0.10 -5.54
CA THR A 63 -5.43 1.16 -6.18
C THR A 63 -4.30 1.67 -7.06
N PRO A 64 -4.60 2.48 -8.11
CA PRO A 64 -3.57 3.07 -8.96
C PRO A 64 -2.74 4.13 -8.26
N SER A 65 -3.22 4.68 -7.16
CA SER A 65 -2.48 5.55 -6.26
C SER A 65 -3.08 5.53 -4.87
N VAL A 66 -2.25 5.78 -3.85
CA VAL A 66 -2.72 6.08 -2.49
C VAL A 66 -3.36 7.47 -2.42
N ASP A 67 -2.95 8.39 -3.28
CA ASP A 67 -3.57 9.71 -3.43
C ASP A 67 -4.73 9.69 -4.45
N ARG A 68 -5.43 10.81 -4.55
CA ARG A 68 -6.41 11.02 -5.62
C ARG A 68 -5.69 11.03 -6.96
N LEU A 69 -6.31 10.46 -7.98
CA LEU A 69 -5.73 10.39 -9.34
C LEU A 69 -5.42 11.79 -9.92
N LEU A 70 -6.25 12.77 -9.57
CA LEU A 70 -6.06 14.18 -9.93
C LEU A 70 -5.96 14.98 -8.64
N ASP A 71 -4.74 15.18 -8.15
CA ASP A 71 -4.43 15.91 -6.92
C ASP A 71 -3.50 17.11 -7.16
N ASP A 72 -3.37 17.54 -8.42
CA ASP A 72 -2.48 18.63 -8.84
C ASP A 72 -1.00 18.43 -8.42
N GLY A 73 -0.60 17.17 -8.21
CA GLY A 73 0.75 16.79 -7.81
C GLY A 73 1.09 17.06 -6.34
N HIS A 74 0.07 17.23 -5.49
CA HIS A 74 0.28 17.43 -4.05
C HIS A 74 0.82 16.19 -3.35
N LEU A 75 0.45 14.97 -3.80
CA LEU A 75 0.92 13.69 -3.24
C LEU A 75 0.79 13.64 -1.71
N SER A 76 -0.37 14.06 -1.20
CA SER A 76 -0.57 14.30 0.23
C SER A 76 -0.43 13.02 1.07
N ALA A 77 -1.01 11.91 0.63
CA ALA A 77 -0.90 10.63 1.32
C ALA A 77 0.52 10.05 1.21
N HIS A 78 1.18 10.19 0.05
CA HIS A 78 2.59 9.85 -0.10
C HIS A 78 3.48 10.63 0.87
N ASN A 79 3.28 11.95 0.96
CA ASN A 79 4.03 12.81 1.86
C ASN A 79 3.85 12.41 3.33
N VAL A 80 2.62 12.04 3.74
CA VAL A 80 2.36 11.52 5.09
C VAL A 80 3.11 10.20 5.31
N PHE A 81 3.02 9.25 4.38
CA PHE A 81 3.66 7.94 4.53
C PHE A 81 5.18 8.03 4.65
N TRP A 82 5.81 8.87 3.82
CA TRP A 82 7.27 9.08 3.85
C TRP A 82 7.70 10.18 4.82
N GLU A 83 6.76 10.80 5.55
CA GLU A 83 7.04 11.89 6.50
C GLU A 83 7.85 13.00 5.83
N THR A 84 7.48 13.34 4.59
CA THR A 84 8.14 14.34 3.75
C THR A 84 7.31 15.63 3.67
N LYS A 85 7.96 16.71 3.23
CA LYS A 85 7.28 17.98 2.94
C LYS A 85 7.56 18.37 1.50
N GLY A 86 6.62 18.08 0.63
CA GLY A 86 6.79 18.23 -0.81
C GLY A 86 7.93 17.34 -1.33
N LYS A 87 8.84 17.88 -2.13
CA LYS A 87 9.94 17.12 -2.74
C LYS A 87 11.17 16.94 -1.83
N LYS A 88 11.09 17.26 -0.53
CA LYS A 88 12.22 17.12 0.37
C LYS A 88 12.36 15.67 0.81
N PHE A 89 13.51 15.07 0.51
CA PHE A 89 13.88 13.75 0.97
C PHE A 89 14.00 13.68 2.50
N ASN A 90 13.46 12.60 3.10
CA ASN A 90 13.63 12.29 4.52
C ASN A 90 14.49 11.03 4.67
N PRO A 91 15.75 11.14 5.15
CA PRO A 91 16.63 10.00 5.27
C PRO A 91 16.15 8.94 6.27
N ASN A 92 15.30 9.31 7.23
CA ASN A 92 14.78 8.38 8.24
C ASN A 92 13.72 7.41 7.67
N THR A 93 13.15 7.73 6.52
CA THR A 93 12.09 6.93 5.88
C THR A 93 12.50 6.41 4.50
N GLN A 94 13.79 6.46 4.18
CA GLN A 94 14.34 6.03 2.87
C GLN A 94 14.08 4.56 2.53
N ASN A 95 13.80 3.73 3.52
CA ASN A 95 13.48 2.31 3.37
C ASN A 95 11.98 2.03 3.21
N LYS A 96 11.14 3.05 3.37
CA LYS A 96 9.70 2.89 3.17
C LYS A 96 9.35 2.82 1.69
N THR A 97 8.44 1.90 1.33
CA THR A 97 7.98 1.74 -0.05
C THR A 97 6.46 1.73 -0.12
N ILE A 98 5.91 2.27 -1.21
CA ILE A 98 4.52 2.08 -1.61
C ILE A 98 4.54 1.30 -2.93
N THR A 99 3.82 0.18 -2.97
CA THR A 99 3.61 -0.61 -4.19
C THR A 99 2.14 -0.52 -4.57
N GLU A 100 1.87 0.11 -5.69
CA GLU A 100 0.52 0.38 -6.19
C GLU A 100 0.13 -0.60 -7.29
N MET A 101 -1.17 -0.67 -7.63
CA MET A 101 -1.71 -1.52 -8.70
C MET A 101 -1.41 -3.01 -8.52
N ILE A 102 -1.26 -3.51 -7.29
CA ILE A 102 -1.23 -4.95 -7.06
C ILE A 102 -2.60 -5.57 -7.33
N PHE A 103 -2.64 -6.88 -7.50
CA PHE A 103 -3.89 -7.64 -7.50
C PHE A 103 -3.79 -8.83 -6.55
N ALA A 104 -4.46 -8.74 -5.41
CA ALA A 104 -4.63 -9.84 -4.48
C ALA A 104 -5.95 -10.57 -4.79
N PRO A 105 -5.94 -11.82 -5.27
CA PRO A 105 -7.16 -12.53 -5.66
C PRO A 105 -8.10 -12.74 -4.47
N SER A 106 -9.42 -12.81 -4.75
CA SER A 106 -10.43 -13.00 -3.69
C SER A 106 -10.33 -14.34 -2.95
N SER A 107 -9.65 -15.33 -3.56
CA SER A 107 -9.33 -16.61 -2.92
C SER A 107 -8.21 -16.52 -1.88
N LEU A 108 -7.49 -15.42 -1.84
CA LEU A 108 -6.49 -15.15 -0.82
C LEU A 108 -7.19 -14.70 0.47
N GLU A 109 -7.05 -15.48 1.51
CA GLU A 109 -7.60 -15.16 2.84
C GLU A 109 -6.80 -14.03 3.49
N ASP A 110 -7.43 -13.24 4.36
CA ASP A 110 -6.73 -12.28 5.18
C ASP A 110 -5.91 -13.03 6.24
N GLY A 111 -4.70 -12.58 6.53
CA GLY A 111 -3.81 -13.29 7.44
C GLY A 111 -2.35 -12.84 7.33
N THR A 112 -1.49 -13.58 8.01
CA THR A 112 -0.05 -13.33 8.03
C THR A 112 0.67 -14.16 6.97
N TYR A 113 1.56 -13.51 6.22
CA TYR A 113 2.31 -14.10 5.11
C TYR A 113 3.78 -13.67 5.15
N LEU A 114 4.65 -14.47 4.56
CA LEU A 114 5.99 -14.04 4.21
C LEU A 114 5.92 -13.26 2.89
N LEU A 115 6.30 -12.00 2.91
CA LEU A 115 6.36 -11.13 1.73
C LEU A 115 7.77 -11.16 1.12
N ASN A 116 7.86 -11.52 -0.16
CA ASN A 116 9.04 -11.29 -0.99
C ASN A 116 8.75 -10.08 -1.89
N LEU A 117 9.34 -8.95 -1.54
CA LEU A 117 9.23 -7.69 -2.28
C LEU A 117 10.56 -7.41 -2.98
N GLN A 118 10.56 -7.50 -4.32
CA GLN A 118 11.75 -7.27 -5.12
C GLN A 118 11.75 -5.85 -5.70
N ILE A 119 12.87 -5.17 -5.53
CA ILE A 119 13.10 -3.81 -6.04
C ILE A 119 14.23 -3.89 -7.08
N PRO A 120 14.01 -3.43 -8.33
CA PRO A 120 15.04 -3.42 -9.36
C PRO A 120 16.21 -2.50 -9.00
N ALA A 121 17.42 -2.89 -9.37
CA ALA A 121 18.64 -2.15 -9.07
C ALA A 121 18.90 -1.06 -10.12
N PHE A 122 18.00 -0.10 -10.30
CA PHE A 122 18.22 1.08 -11.12
C PHE A 122 17.65 2.35 -10.46
N VAL A 123 18.20 3.50 -10.80
CA VAL A 123 17.79 4.79 -10.23
C VAL A 123 16.57 5.32 -10.98
N SER A 124 15.44 5.40 -10.32
CA SER A 124 14.19 5.97 -10.82
C SER A 124 13.33 6.39 -9.62
N ASP A 125 12.36 7.26 -9.82
CA ASP A 125 11.34 7.64 -8.84
C ASP A 125 10.31 6.54 -8.61
N ALA A 126 10.09 5.68 -9.61
CA ALA A 126 9.25 4.49 -9.53
C ALA A 126 9.83 3.38 -10.42
N ALA A 127 9.57 2.14 -10.05
CA ALA A 127 10.05 0.96 -10.76
C ALA A 127 9.03 -0.18 -10.72
N PRO A 128 8.94 -1.03 -11.76
CA PRO A 128 8.12 -2.23 -11.70
C PRO A 128 8.56 -3.14 -10.55
N SER A 129 7.58 -3.69 -9.84
CA SER A 129 7.81 -4.69 -8.79
C SER A 129 6.87 -5.88 -9.00
N ARG A 130 7.29 -7.05 -8.56
CA ARG A 130 6.46 -8.27 -8.54
C ARG A 130 6.45 -8.84 -7.13
N PRO A 131 5.59 -8.35 -6.23
CA PRO A 131 5.44 -8.91 -4.90
C PRO A 131 4.95 -10.35 -4.96
N ILE A 132 5.53 -11.23 -4.14
CA ILE A 132 5.12 -12.62 -3.98
C ILE A 132 4.93 -12.87 -2.50
N ILE A 133 3.83 -13.55 -2.14
CA ILE A 133 3.56 -13.93 -0.75
C ILE A 133 3.51 -15.45 -0.61
N TYR A 134 3.92 -15.93 0.53
CA TYR A 134 3.90 -17.34 0.89
C TYR A 134 3.13 -17.51 2.20
N LYS A 135 2.24 -18.52 2.24
CA LYS A 135 1.59 -18.89 3.51
C LYS A 135 2.66 -19.34 4.51
N ILE A 136 2.55 -18.82 5.73
CA ILE A 136 3.32 -19.33 6.85
C ILE A 136 2.52 -20.51 7.40
N ASN A 137 3.03 -21.72 7.22
CA ASN A 137 2.46 -22.89 7.89
C ASN A 137 2.86 -22.80 9.36
N GLU A 138 1.91 -22.93 10.26
CA GLU A 138 2.21 -23.14 11.68
C GLU A 138 3.08 -24.41 11.78
N LEU A 139 4.25 -24.28 12.38
CA LEU A 139 5.16 -25.40 12.68
C LEU A 139 4.62 -26.19 13.87
#